data_8c542644d0f8ce9422692430b4f912ea
#
_entry.id   8c542644d0f8ce9422692430b4f912ea
#
_cell.length_a   1.000
_cell.length_b   1.000
_cell.length_c   1.000
_cell.angle_alpha   90.00
_cell.angle_beta   90.00
_cell.angle_gamma   90.00
#
_symmetry.space_group_name_H-M   'P 1'
#
loop_
_entity.id
_entity.type
_entity.pdbx_description
1 polymer ?
#
loop_
_entity_poly.entity_id
_entity_poly.type
_entity_poly.pdbx_seq_one_letter_code
_entity_poly.pdbx_strand_id
1 'polypeptide(L)'
;MGASEQPPQRLARPADAPAISALMRASILALFPAFYDARYVESAARFIGELDMALIDDGTYYVHEAGGDIVACGGWSRRNRLYTGSGSSEDDGRLLDPATEPARVRAMFVRGDWTRRGLGRAILERCERDAAAEGFTTLALMATLPGEQLYRAYGFGELERTMVRLPDGVELEGVAMERPCAPS
;
A
#
# COMPACT_ATOMS: atom_id res chain seq x y z
N MET A 1 -30.77 3.59 10.67
CA MET A 1 -29.77 4.03 9.68
C MET A 1 -28.70 2.94 9.62
N GLY A 2 -28.67 2.19 8.54
CA GLY A 2 -27.76 1.07 8.39
C GLY A 2 -26.33 1.57 8.40
N ALA A 3 -25.49 1.00 9.27
CA ALA A 3 -24.06 1.02 9.06
C ALA A 3 -23.85 0.45 7.66
N SER A 4 -23.24 1.24 6.76
CA SER A 4 -22.89 0.77 5.42
C SER A 4 -21.93 -0.39 5.63
N GLU A 5 -22.44 -1.61 5.48
CA GLU A 5 -21.64 -2.82 5.65
C GLU A 5 -20.47 -2.74 4.69
N GLN A 6 -19.26 -2.82 5.23
CA GLN A 6 -18.07 -2.76 4.38
C GLN A 6 -18.08 -3.97 3.44
N PRO A 7 -17.71 -3.79 2.17
CA PRO A 7 -17.61 -4.92 1.25
C PRO A 7 -16.62 -5.96 1.79
N PRO A 8 -16.88 -7.25 1.55
CA PRO A 8 -16.05 -8.34 2.09
C PRO A 8 -14.58 -8.19 1.66
N GLN A 9 -13.70 -8.52 2.60
CA GLN A 9 -12.26 -8.57 2.39
C GLN A 9 -11.82 -10.02 2.19
N ARG A 10 -10.98 -10.25 1.19
CA ARG A 10 -10.36 -11.55 0.93
C ARG A 10 -8.92 -11.43 0.47
N LEU A 11 -8.19 -12.53 0.48
CA LEU A 11 -6.88 -12.61 -0.19
C LEU A 11 -7.04 -12.40 -1.70
N ALA A 12 -6.11 -11.66 -2.27
CA ALA A 12 -5.98 -11.52 -3.72
C ALA A 12 -5.49 -12.85 -4.33
N ARG A 13 -5.95 -13.10 -5.56
CA ARG A 13 -5.58 -14.26 -6.36
C ARG A 13 -4.83 -13.80 -7.62
N PRO A 14 -4.01 -14.64 -8.26
CA PRO A 14 -3.35 -14.26 -9.51
C PRO A 14 -4.31 -13.76 -10.60
N ALA A 15 -5.53 -14.30 -10.65
CA ALA A 15 -6.57 -13.86 -11.59
C ALA A 15 -7.08 -12.43 -11.34
N ASP A 16 -6.88 -11.88 -10.13
CA ASP A 16 -7.27 -10.51 -9.79
C ASP A 16 -6.27 -9.45 -10.30
N ALA A 17 -5.07 -9.85 -10.70
CA ALA A 17 -3.99 -8.94 -11.05
C ALA A 17 -4.37 -7.86 -12.09
N PRO A 18 -5.08 -8.17 -13.19
CA PRO A 18 -5.51 -7.13 -14.14
C PRO A 18 -6.46 -6.10 -13.51
N ALA A 19 -7.42 -6.56 -12.70
CA ALA A 19 -8.39 -5.68 -12.03
C ALA A 19 -7.71 -4.82 -10.95
N ILE A 20 -6.76 -5.38 -10.20
CA ILE A 20 -5.96 -4.65 -9.22
C ILE A 20 -5.12 -3.57 -9.91
N SER A 21 -4.41 -3.89 -10.98
CA SER A 21 -3.61 -2.92 -11.73
C SER A 21 -4.47 -1.79 -12.31
N ALA A 22 -5.65 -2.11 -12.80
CA ALA A 22 -6.60 -1.11 -13.28
C ALA A 22 -7.08 -0.19 -12.15
N LEU A 23 -7.40 -0.75 -10.97
CA LEU A 23 -7.78 0.02 -9.78
C LEU A 23 -6.64 0.94 -9.33
N MET A 24 -5.41 0.44 -9.25
CA MET A 24 -4.24 1.23 -8.84
C MET A 24 -4.05 2.46 -9.72
N ARG A 25 -4.09 2.27 -11.04
CA ARG A 25 -3.97 3.36 -12.02
C ARG A 25 -5.12 4.36 -11.90
N ALA A 26 -6.36 3.87 -11.83
CA ALA A 26 -7.53 4.72 -11.69
C ALA A 26 -7.50 5.55 -10.40
N SER A 27 -7.07 4.96 -9.28
CA SER A 27 -6.91 5.64 -8.01
C SER A 27 -5.83 6.74 -8.08
N ILE A 28 -4.70 6.47 -8.70
CA ILE A 28 -3.63 7.46 -8.90
C ILE A 28 -4.15 8.64 -9.74
N LEU A 29 -4.78 8.36 -10.88
CA LEU A 29 -5.30 9.41 -11.76
C LEU A 29 -6.41 10.24 -11.11
N ALA A 30 -7.18 9.67 -10.18
CA ALA A 30 -8.24 10.37 -9.48
C ALA A 30 -7.74 11.20 -8.28
N LEU A 31 -6.77 10.70 -7.51
CA LEU A 31 -6.40 11.28 -6.22
C LEU A 31 -5.09 12.08 -6.23
N PHE A 32 -4.13 11.72 -7.07
CA PHE A 32 -2.82 12.37 -7.10
C PHE A 32 -2.83 13.81 -7.62
N PRO A 33 -3.72 14.21 -8.58
CA PRO A 33 -3.73 15.58 -9.10
C PRO A 33 -3.93 16.68 -8.05
N ALA A 34 -4.50 16.35 -6.89
CA ALA A 34 -4.63 17.29 -5.78
C ALA A 34 -3.30 17.61 -5.06
N PHE A 35 -2.27 16.78 -5.28
CA PHE A 35 -0.99 16.83 -4.55
C PHE A 35 0.23 16.98 -5.45
N TYR A 36 0.13 16.54 -6.71
CA TYR A 36 1.24 16.50 -7.66
C TYR A 36 0.84 17.07 -9.02
N ASP A 37 1.80 17.65 -9.72
CA ASP A 37 1.61 18.11 -11.10
C ASP A 37 1.41 16.95 -12.08
N ALA A 38 0.82 17.23 -13.25
CA ALA A 38 0.45 16.23 -14.25
C ALA A 38 1.59 15.27 -14.65
N ARG A 39 2.82 15.79 -14.79
CA ARG A 39 4.01 14.98 -15.11
C ARG A 39 4.27 13.90 -14.06
N TYR A 40 4.12 14.26 -12.77
CA TYR A 40 4.32 13.32 -11.66
C TYR A 40 3.20 12.29 -11.59
N VAL A 41 1.96 12.71 -11.83
CA VAL A 41 0.79 11.83 -11.87
C VAL A 41 0.91 10.79 -12.98
N GLU A 42 1.34 11.19 -14.17
CA GLU A 42 1.54 10.28 -15.31
C GLU A 42 2.62 9.24 -15.02
N SER A 43 3.76 9.68 -14.49
CA SER A 43 4.86 8.79 -14.09
C SER A 43 4.43 7.83 -12.98
N ALA A 44 3.72 8.32 -11.95
CA ALA A 44 3.19 7.50 -10.87
C ALA A 44 2.21 6.45 -11.38
N ALA A 45 1.29 6.81 -12.27
CA ALA A 45 0.33 5.88 -12.86
C ALA A 45 1.02 4.75 -13.63
N ARG A 46 2.15 5.04 -14.26
CA ARG A 46 2.93 4.07 -15.03
C ARG A 46 3.75 3.14 -14.13
N PHE A 47 4.39 3.65 -13.09
CA PHE A 47 5.38 2.90 -12.31
C PHE A 47 4.91 2.50 -10.90
N ILE A 48 4.12 3.32 -10.23
CA ILE A 48 3.52 2.99 -8.92
C ILE A 48 2.25 2.15 -9.10
N GLY A 49 1.51 2.38 -10.20
CA GLY A 49 0.32 1.62 -10.55
C GLY A 49 0.60 0.21 -11.08
N GLU A 50 1.79 -0.34 -10.87
CA GLU A 50 2.18 -1.69 -11.25
C GLU A 50 2.18 -2.61 -10.03
N LEU A 51 1.45 -3.72 -10.13
CA LEU A 51 1.35 -4.69 -9.05
C LEU A 51 2.62 -5.55 -8.97
N ASP A 52 3.19 -5.64 -7.78
CA ASP A 52 4.21 -6.63 -7.46
C ASP A 52 3.55 -7.99 -7.17
N MET A 53 3.71 -8.94 -8.09
CA MET A 53 3.11 -10.27 -7.98
C MET A 53 3.61 -11.04 -6.75
N ALA A 54 4.80 -10.73 -6.23
CA ALA A 54 5.31 -11.36 -5.02
C ALA A 54 4.37 -11.17 -3.82
N LEU A 55 3.60 -10.08 -3.77
CA LEU A 55 2.61 -9.85 -2.72
C LEU A 55 1.45 -10.85 -2.77
N ILE A 56 1.03 -11.26 -3.98
CA ILE A 56 0.00 -12.28 -4.17
C ILE A 56 0.58 -13.67 -3.89
N ASP A 57 1.77 -13.96 -4.42
CA ASP A 57 2.43 -15.25 -4.27
C ASP A 57 2.77 -15.55 -2.80
N ASP A 58 3.15 -14.53 -2.04
CA ASP A 58 3.42 -14.63 -0.60
C ASP A 58 2.15 -14.72 0.25
N GLY A 59 0.96 -14.54 -0.33
CA GLY A 59 -0.32 -14.59 0.38
C GLY A 59 -0.55 -13.44 1.36
N THR A 60 -0.02 -12.26 1.05
CA THR A 60 -0.03 -11.08 1.93
C THR A 60 -0.74 -9.87 1.33
N TYR A 61 -1.48 -10.06 0.26
CA TYR A 61 -2.23 -9.01 -0.43
C TYR A 61 -3.73 -9.25 -0.37
N TYR A 62 -4.48 -8.21 -0.04
CA TYR A 62 -5.92 -8.26 0.22
C TYR A 62 -6.68 -7.34 -0.72
N VAL A 63 -7.92 -7.72 -1.03
CA VAL A 63 -8.86 -6.93 -1.80
C VAL A 63 -10.20 -6.82 -1.09
N HIS A 64 -10.89 -5.69 -1.28
CA HIS A 64 -12.31 -5.55 -0.99
C HIS A 64 -13.09 -5.61 -2.30
N GLU A 65 -14.13 -6.41 -2.33
CA GLU A 65 -14.95 -6.65 -3.53
C GLU A 65 -16.39 -6.22 -3.30
N ALA A 66 -16.92 -5.38 -4.20
CA ALA A 66 -18.29 -4.91 -4.17
C ALA A 66 -18.93 -5.06 -5.55
N GLY A 67 -20.04 -5.79 -5.62
CA GLY A 67 -20.77 -5.98 -6.88
C GLY A 67 -19.96 -6.68 -7.98
N GLY A 68 -18.96 -7.47 -7.62
CA GLY A 68 -18.07 -8.14 -8.56
C GLY A 68 -16.83 -7.32 -8.96
N ASP A 69 -16.73 -6.06 -8.48
CA ASP A 69 -15.59 -5.19 -8.73
C ASP A 69 -14.67 -5.11 -7.51
N ILE A 70 -13.36 -5.06 -7.73
CA ILE A 70 -12.38 -4.74 -6.69
C ILE A 70 -12.40 -3.23 -6.47
N VAL A 71 -12.72 -2.81 -5.24
CA VAL A 71 -12.88 -1.39 -4.87
C VAL A 71 -11.77 -0.87 -3.95
N ALA A 72 -11.00 -1.75 -3.34
CA ALA A 72 -9.80 -1.41 -2.57
C ALA A 72 -8.84 -2.59 -2.58
N CYS A 73 -7.56 -2.30 -2.48
CA CYS A 73 -6.49 -3.29 -2.39
C CYS A 73 -5.34 -2.77 -1.55
N GLY A 74 -4.54 -3.69 -1.04
CA GLY A 74 -3.35 -3.38 -0.26
C GLY A 74 -2.86 -4.62 0.48
N GLY A 75 -1.65 -4.54 0.99
CA GLY A 75 -1.07 -5.66 1.70
C GLY A 75 0.23 -5.30 2.40
N TRP A 76 0.95 -6.32 2.78
CA TRP A 76 2.24 -6.19 3.44
C TRP A 76 3.24 -7.20 2.87
N SER A 77 4.51 -6.99 3.14
CA SER A 77 5.56 -7.88 2.70
C SER A 77 6.53 -8.18 3.82
N ARG A 78 6.94 -9.45 3.86
CA ARG A 78 8.06 -9.93 4.68
C ARG A 78 9.41 -9.78 3.96
N ARG A 79 9.41 -9.09 2.82
CA ARG A 79 10.61 -8.88 1.99
C ARG A 79 11.11 -7.45 2.09
N ASN A 80 12.42 -7.29 1.95
CA ASN A 80 13.06 -5.98 1.95
C ASN A 80 12.76 -5.22 0.64
N ARG A 81 11.52 -4.71 0.53
CA ARG A 81 11.04 -3.90 -0.58
C ARG A 81 9.94 -2.94 -0.11
N LEU A 82 10.18 -1.65 -0.19
CA LEU A 82 9.21 -0.62 0.21
C LEU A 82 8.22 -0.25 -0.90
N TYR A 83 8.66 -0.28 -2.15
CA TYR A 83 7.80 0.03 -3.31
C TYR A 83 8.36 -0.62 -4.58
N THR A 84 7.49 -0.83 -5.58
CA THR A 84 7.86 -1.45 -6.86
C THR A 84 8.73 -0.48 -7.67
N GLY A 85 9.81 -0.97 -8.29
CA GLY A 85 10.68 -0.17 -9.14
C GLY A 85 11.67 0.73 -8.41
N SER A 86 11.88 0.52 -7.12
CA SER A 86 12.80 1.34 -6.32
C SER A 86 14.25 1.35 -6.82
N GLY A 87 14.71 0.31 -7.48
CA GLY A 87 16.06 0.25 -8.07
C GLY A 87 17.21 0.53 -7.09
N SER A 88 16.90 0.68 -5.80
CA SER A 88 17.91 0.90 -4.76
C SER A 88 18.58 -0.41 -4.42
N SER A 89 19.89 -0.36 -4.16
CA SER A 89 20.67 -1.53 -3.71
C SER A 89 20.20 -2.08 -2.35
N GLU A 90 19.40 -1.32 -1.62
CA GLU A 90 18.82 -1.69 -0.34
C GLU A 90 17.51 -2.50 -0.50
N ASP A 91 16.89 -2.45 -1.66
CA ASP A 91 15.62 -3.11 -1.97
C ASP A 91 15.86 -4.40 -2.76
N ASP A 92 16.42 -5.39 -2.09
CA ASP A 92 16.91 -6.65 -2.69
C ASP A 92 15.90 -7.81 -2.66
N GLY A 93 14.71 -7.58 -2.09
CA GLY A 93 13.65 -8.60 -1.99
C GLY A 93 13.96 -9.77 -1.05
N ARG A 94 15.06 -9.71 -0.28
CA ARG A 94 15.38 -10.72 0.74
C ARG A 94 14.31 -10.78 1.83
N LEU A 95 14.21 -11.90 2.53
CA LEU A 95 13.35 -12.00 3.69
C LEU A 95 13.88 -11.13 4.85
N LEU A 96 12.97 -10.40 5.48
CA LEU A 96 13.24 -9.60 6.67
C LEU A 96 13.28 -10.50 7.91
N ASP A 97 14.09 -10.10 8.89
CA ASP A 97 14.09 -10.71 10.21
C ASP A 97 12.99 -10.06 11.08
N PRO A 98 11.92 -10.78 11.42
CA PRO A 98 10.82 -10.23 12.22
C PRO A 98 11.25 -9.67 13.58
N ALA A 99 12.35 -10.19 14.15
CA ALA A 99 12.83 -9.77 15.45
C ALA A 99 13.50 -8.38 15.44
N THR A 100 14.03 -7.95 14.29
CA THR A 100 14.87 -6.75 14.19
C THR A 100 14.46 -5.77 13.10
N GLU A 101 13.64 -6.20 12.15
CA GLU A 101 13.27 -5.41 10.97
C GLU A 101 11.74 -5.24 10.87
N PRO A 102 11.24 -4.07 10.43
CA PRO A 102 9.81 -3.86 10.28
C PRO A 102 9.25 -4.56 9.03
N ALA A 103 8.05 -5.12 9.13
CA ALA A 103 7.28 -5.55 7.97
C ALA A 103 6.91 -4.34 7.08
N ARG A 104 6.83 -4.54 5.78
CA ARG A 104 6.57 -3.47 4.80
C ARG A 104 5.09 -3.45 4.41
N VAL A 105 4.36 -2.38 4.73
CA VAL A 105 3.02 -2.14 4.16
C VAL A 105 3.18 -1.65 2.73
N ARG A 106 2.44 -2.22 1.80
CA ARG A 106 2.65 -2.02 0.37
C ARG A 106 1.37 -1.84 -0.43
N ALA A 107 1.45 -1.02 -1.48
CA ALA A 107 0.49 -0.98 -2.59
C ALA A 107 -0.98 -0.82 -2.12
N MET A 108 -1.21 0.16 -1.25
CA MET A 108 -2.53 0.50 -0.71
C MET A 108 -3.26 1.47 -1.64
N PHE A 109 -4.38 1.03 -2.20
CA PHE A 109 -5.20 1.85 -3.09
C PHE A 109 -6.69 1.65 -2.82
N VAL A 110 -7.45 2.73 -2.93
CA VAL A 110 -8.91 2.73 -2.83
C VAL A 110 -9.47 3.45 -4.04
N ARG A 111 -10.51 2.87 -4.66
CA ARG A 111 -11.21 3.51 -5.77
C ARG A 111 -11.77 4.87 -5.34
N GLY A 112 -11.69 5.90 -6.18
CA GLY A 112 -12.00 7.27 -5.81
C GLY A 112 -13.39 7.48 -5.20
N ASP A 113 -14.42 6.79 -5.73
CA ASP A 113 -15.80 6.82 -5.24
C ASP A 113 -16.02 5.95 -3.98
N TRP A 114 -15.02 5.20 -3.54
CA TRP A 114 -15.04 4.37 -2.34
C TRP A 114 -14.14 4.88 -1.21
N THR A 115 -13.52 6.04 -1.39
CA THR A 115 -12.71 6.67 -0.34
C THR A 115 -13.56 7.07 0.88
N ARG A 116 -12.90 7.20 2.04
CA ARG A 116 -13.52 7.62 3.31
C ARG A 116 -14.60 6.69 3.87
N ARG A 117 -14.58 5.43 3.44
CA ARG A 117 -15.50 4.38 3.95
C ARG A 117 -14.79 3.38 4.86
N GLY A 118 -13.56 3.67 5.30
CA GLY A 118 -12.79 2.83 6.20
C GLY A 118 -12.08 1.64 5.56
N LEU A 119 -12.11 1.47 4.23
CA LEU A 119 -11.50 0.32 3.56
C LEU A 119 -9.98 0.26 3.74
N GLY A 120 -9.30 1.40 3.58
CA GLY A 120 -7.86 1.48 3.82
C GLY A 120 -7.48 1.09 5.25
N ARG A 121 -8.26 1.56 6.23
CA ARG A 121 -8.08 1.18 7.63
C ARG A 121 -8.26 -0.32 7.85
N ALA A 122 -9.30 -0.92 7.27
CA ALA A 122 -9.56 -2.35 7.41
C ALA A 122 -8.42 -3.20 6.82
N ILE A 123 -7.81 -2.75 5.71
CA ILE A 123 -6.63 -3.41 5.13
C ILE A 123 -5.43 -3.27 6.07
N LEU A 124 -5.19 -2.09 6.65
CA LEU A 124 -4.08 -1.89 7.62
C LEU A 124 -4.24 -2.77 8.85
N GLU A 125 -5.44 -2.89 9.39
CA GLU A 125 -5.75 -3.79 10.52
C GLU A 125 -5.45 -5.26 10.17
N ARG A 126 -5.72 -5.66 8.95
CA ARG A 126 -5.38 -7.01 8.46
C ARG A 126 -3.86 -7.18 8.33
N CYS A 127 -3.17 -6.22 7.73
CA CYS A 127 -1.71 -6.25 7.59
C CYS A 127 -1.03 -6.35 8.95
N GLU A 128 -1.43 -5.51 9.91
CA GLU A 128 -0.86 -5.50 11.25
C GLU A 128 -1.03 -6.83 11.96
N ARG A 129 -2.25 -7.37 11.95
CA ARG A 129 -2.55 -8.66 12.58
C ARG A 129 -1.74 -9.80 11.98
N ASP A 130 -1.69 -9.88 10.65
CA ASP A 130 -1.03 -10.99 9.97
C ASP A 130 0.51 -10.87 10.06
N ALA A 131 1.07 -9.66 10.00
CA ALA A 131 2.50 -9.41 10.25
C ALA A 131 2.89 -9.74 11.70
N ALA A 132 2.08 -9.32 12.68
CA ALA A 132 2.31 -9.65 14.09
C ALA A 132 2.26 -11.16 14.34
N ALA A 133 1.37 -11.89 13.68
CA ALA A 133 1.31 -13.34 13.75
C ALA A 133 2.59 -14.04 13.22
N GLU A 134 3.33 -13.39 12.32
CA GLU A 134 4.65 -13.85 11.86
C GLU A 134 5.82 -13.35 12.71
N GLY A 135 5.53 -12.64 13.81
CA GLY A 135 6.54 -12.18 14.78
C GLY A 135 7.07 -10.77 14.54
N PHE A 136 6.55 -10.04 13.57
CA PHE A 136 6.92 -8.64 13.35
C PHE A 136 6.34 -7.76 14.48
N THR A 137 7.18 -6.87 15.00
CA THR A 137 6.81 -5.93 16.05
C THR A 137 6.62 -4.50 15.55
N THR A 138 6.95 -4.24 14.29
CA THR A 138 6.90 -2.91 13.68
C THR A 138 6.46 -3.02 12.23
N LEU A 139 5.66 -2.06 11.78
CA LEU A 139 5.29 -1.85 10.38
C LEU A 139 6.01 -0.60 9.86
N ALA A 140 6.50 -0.65 8.64
CA ALA A 140 7.06 0.47 7.91
C ALA A 140 6.41 0.63 6.54
N LEU A 141 6.37 1.84 6.03
CA LEU A 141 5.88 2.14 4.69
C LEU A 141 6.52 3.41 4.12
N MET A 142 6.42 3.55 2.80
CA MET A 142 6.66 4.80 2.09
C MET A 142 5.30 5.34 1.64
N ALA A 143 4.83 6.40 2.28
CA ALA A 143 3.57 7.05 1.94
C ALA A 143 3.76 7.98 0.74
N THR A 144 2.79 7.96 -0.19
CA THR A 144 2.56 9.08 -1.10
C THR A 144 1.78 10.18 -0.37
N LEU A 145 1.82 11.42 -0.85
CA LEU A 145 1.12 12.52 -0.19
C LEU A 145 -0.39 12.28 -0.01
N PRO A 146 -1.12 11.71 -1.00
CA PRO A 146 -2.54 11.37 -0.81
C PRO A 146 -2.79 10.34 0.30
N GLY A 147 -1.86 9.44 0.54
CA GLY A 147 -2.00 8.38 1.56
C GLY A 147 -1.61 8.80 2.97
N GLU A 148 -0.84 9.87 3.12
CA GLU A 148 -0.22 10.28 4.40
C GLU A 148 -1.26 10.44 5.52
N GLN A 149 -2.41 11.04 5.23
CA GLN A 149 -3.46 11.28 6.23
C GLN A 149 -4.02 9.98 6.81
N LEU A 150 -4.23 8.96 5.98
CA LEU A 150 -4.71 7.65 6.44
C LEU A 150 -3.71 7.03 7.42
N TYR A 151 -2.43 7.04 7.07
CA TYR A 151 -1.38 6.43 7.88
C TYR A 151 -1.18 7.16 9.21
N ARG A 152 -1.18 8.50 9.20
CA ARG A 152 -1.15 9.29 10.44
C ARG A 152 -2.35 8.99 11.33
N ALA A 153 -3.55 8.93 10.78
CA ALA A 153 -4.78 8.61 11.53
C ALA A 153 -4.76 7.19 12.08
N TYR A 154 -4.05 6.26 11.43
CA TYR A 154 -3.85 4.90 11.92
C TYR A 154 -2.79 4.80 13.03
N GLY A 155 -1.92 5.80 13.16
CA GLY A 155 -0.89 5.88 14.20
C GLY A 155 0.54 5.71 13.72
N PHE A 156 0.78 5.79 12.41
CA PHE A 156 2.14 5.86 11.87
C PHE A 156 2.78 7.22 12.18
N GLY A 157 4.02 7.18 12.64
CA GLY A 157 4.87 8.36 12.81
C GLY A 157 5.78 8.57 11.60
N GLU A 158 6.00 9.84 11.26
CA GLU A 158 6.95 10.22 10.21
C GLU A 158 8.38 9.98 10.68
N LEU A 159 9.18 9.32 9.86
CA LEU A 159 10.62 9.21 10.04
C LEU A 159 11.35 10.26 9.20
N GLU A 160 11.01 10.36 7.93
CA GLU A 160 11.70 11.21 6.96
C GLU A 160 10.79 11.56 5.79
N ARG A 161 10.92 12.79 5.26
CA ARG A 161 10.41 13.18 3.95
C ARG A 161 11.53 13.06 2.95
N THR A 162 11.27 12.39 1.84
CA THR A 162 12.28 12.13 0.83
C THR A 162 11.70 12.15 -0.57
N MET A 163 12.58 12.24 -1.56
CA MET A 163 12.20 12.14 -2.96
C MET A 163 12.34 10.71 -3.44
N VAL A 164 11.24 10.12 -3.84
CA VAL A 164 11.19 8.78 -4.44
C VAL A 164 11.44 8.90 -5.94
N ARG A 165 12.54 8.36 -6.42
CA ARG A 165 12.90 8.40 -7.83
C ARG A 165 12.26 7.23 -8.58
N LEU A 166 11.48 7.56 -9.60
CA LEU A 166 10.86 6.59 -10.50
C LEU A 166 11.79 6.22 -11.65
N PRO A 167 11.55 5.09 -12.36
CA PRO A 167 12.45 4.60 -13.42
C PRO A 167 12.69 5.56 -14.58
N ASP A 168 11.76 6.48 -14.85
CA ASP A 168 11.90 7.54 -15.87
C ASP A 168 12.64 8.79 -15.37
N GLY A 169 13.14 8.77 -14.13
CA GLY A 169 13.86 9.85 -13.49
C GLY A 169 12.99 10.92 -12.83
N VAL A 170 11.66 10.77 -12.87
CA VAL A 170 10.75 11.64 -12.12
C VAL A 170 10.91 11.35 -10.62
N GLU A 171 10.99 12.42 -9.83
CA GLU A 171 11.10 12.31 -8.38
C GLU A 171 9.80 12.80 -7.72
N LEU A 172 9.19 11.93 -6.91
CA LEU A 172 7.99 12.22 -6.14
C LEU A 172 8.33 12.41 -4.67
N GLU A 173 7.77 13.44 -4.06
CA GLU A 173 7.83 13.56 -2.60
C GLU A 173 7.06 12.41 -1.96
N GLY A 174 7.71 11.72 -1.03
CA GLY A 174 7.16 10.64 -0.22
C GLY A 174 7.53 10.81 1.24
N VAL A 175 6.84 10.10 2.10
CA VAL A 175 7.03 10.15 3.55
C VAL A 175 7.30 8.74 4.06
N ALA A 176 8.52 8.49 4.54
CA ALA A 176 8.85 7.25 5.24
C ALA A 176 8.20 7.29 6.63
N MET A 177 7.44 6.25 6.95
CA MET A 177 6.68 6.19 8.19
C MET A 177 6.80 4.82 8.84
N GLU A 178 6.74 4.79 10.16
CA GLU A 178 6.74 3.57 10.96
C GLU A 178 5.71 3.61 12.07
N ARG A 179 5.34 2.43 12.51
CA ARG A 179 4.44 2.23 13.65
C ARG A 179 4.77 0.90 14.34
N PRO A 180 4.84 0.85 15.70
CA PRO A 180 4.85 -0.44 16.40
C PRO A 180 3.52 -1.17 16.18
N CYS A 181 3.58 -2.50 16.04
CA CYS A 181 2.37 -3.32 16.06
C CYS A 181 1.74 -3.26 17.46
N ALA A 182 0.40 -3.33 17.51
CA ALA A 182 -0.28 -3.49 18.77
C ALA A 182 0.17 -4.81 19.45
N PRO A 183 0.34 -4.85 20.78
CA PRO A 183 0.62 -6.11 21.47
C PRO A 183 -0.52 -7.09 21.24
N SER A 184 -0.15 -8.34 20.97
CA SER A 184 -1.07 -9.48 20.76
C SER A 184 -1.85 -9.79 22.02
#